data_9990e93ebd520d10bece9c1fc139e09d
#
_entry.id   9990e93ebd520d10bece9c1fc139e09d
#
_cell.length_a   1.000
_cell.length_b   1.000
_cell.length_c   1.000
_cell.angle_alpha   90.00
_cell.angle_beta   90.00
_cell.angle_gamma   90.00
#
_symmetry.space_group_name_H-M   'P 1'
#
loop_
_entity.id
_entity.type
_entity.pdbx_description
1 polymer ?
#
loop_
_entity_poly.entity_id
_entity_poly.type
_entity_poly.pdbx_seq_one_letter_code
_entity_poly.pdbx_strand_id
1 'polypeptide(L)'
;MISVLDNAEIGSVGEQVACEFLMKRGFTVVSRNQRNRYGEVDIVCRKDGRYHFVEVKSTAFTSSFSRETSFFRPEEHVTREKLSNMERSALAYLSEKGVNEDFQIDLVAVVLNPETKVAQVRYIENVNTT
;
A
#
# COMPACT_ATOMS: atom_id res chain seq x y z
N MET A 1 -13.05 -25.33 9.80
CA MET A 1 -13.57 -24.10 10.40
C MET A 1 -13.04 -22.89 9.64
N ILE A 2 -13.93 -21.99 9.22
CA ILE A 2 -13.52 -20.80 8.48
C ILE A 2 -12.87 -19.83 9.47
N SER A 3 -11.67 -19.40 9.14
CA SER A 3 -10.97 -18.40 9.91
C SER A 3 -11.53 -17.02 9.57
N VAL A 4 -12.04 -16.31 10.57
CA VAL A 4 -12.52 -14.94 10.38
C VAL A 4 -11.40 -14.00 10.80
N LEU A 5 -10.92 -13.19 9.85
CA LEU A 5 -9.88 -12.19 10.13
C LEU A 5 -10.52 -10.93 10.67
N ASP A 6 -9.97 -10.36 11.74
CA ASP A 6 -10.37 -9.03 12.18
C ASP A 6 -9.66 -7.96 11.33
N ASN A 7 -10.02 -6.70 11.55
CA ASN A 7 -9.48 -5.59 10.75
C ASN A 7 -7.96 -5.45 10.89
N ALA A 8 -7.42 -5.70 12.08
CA ALA A 8 -5.98 -5.63 12.30
C ALA A 8 -5.26 -6.73 11.53
N GLU A 9 -5.81 -7.94 11.53
CA GLU A 9 -5.25 -9.06 10.79
C GLU A 9 -5.33 -8.84 9.28
N ILE A 10 -6.46 -8.32 8.78
CA ILE A 10 -6.62 -7.97 7.36
C ILE A 10 -5.55 -6.96 6.94
N GLY A 11 -5.34 -5.93 7.74
CA GLY A 11 -4.32 -4.93 7.46
C GLY A 11 -2.92 -5.52 7.44
N SER A 12 -2.58 -6.32 8.45
CA SER A 12 -1.26 -6.95 8.56
C SER A 12 -0.98 -7.91 7.41
N VAL A 13 -1.93 -8.77 7.08
CA VAL A 13 -1.78 -9.72 5.97
C VAL A 13 -1.71 -8.98 4.64
N GLY A 14 -2.54 -7.95 4.47
CA GLY A 14 -2.55 -7.14 3.26
C GLY A 14 -1.22 -6.45 3.01
N GLU A 15 -0.60 -5.90 4.05
CA GLU A 15 0.72 -5.27 3.93
C GLU A 15 1.79 -6.30 3.56
N GLN A 16 1.73 -7.49 4.13
CA GLN A 16 2.68 -8.55 3.80
C GLN A 16 2.52 -8.97 2.33
N VAL A 17 1.28 -9.15 1.87
CA VAL A 17 1.00 -9.47 0.47
C VAL A 17 1.50 -8.37 -0.46
N ALA A 18 1.27 -7.11 -0.10
CA ALA A 18 1.74 -5.98 -0.88
C ALA A 18 3.27 -5.95 -0.98
N CYS A 19 3.97 -6.19 0.13
CA CYS A 19 5.43 -6.25 0.14
C CYS A 19 5.95 -7.34 -0.80
N GLU A 20 5.38 -8.53 -0.72
CA GLU A 20 5.79 -9.64 -1.59
C GLU A 20 5.53 -9.34 -3.05
N PHE A 21 4.37 -8.73 -3.34
CA PHE A 21 4.03 -8.31 -4.70
C PHE A 21 5.06 -7.34 -5.26
N LEU A 22 5.43 -6.33 -4.47
CA LEU A 22 6.39 -5.31 -4.90
C LEU A 22 7.78 -5.91 -5.09
N MET A 23 8.23 -6.77 -4.17
CA MET A 23 9.53 -7.43 -4.29
C MET A 23 9.62 -8.29 -5.54
N LYS A 24 8.55 -8.99 -5.88
CA LYS A 24 8.51 -9.79 -7.11
C LYS A 24 8.58 -8.93 -8.37
N ARG A 25 8.20 -7.67 -8.26
CA ARG A 25 8.30 -6.71 -9.38
C ARG A 25 9.63 -5.95 -9.39
N GLY A 26 10.56 -6.34 -8.56
CA GLY A 26 11.90 -5.74 -8.56
C GLY A 26 12.10 -4.57 -7.63
N PHE A 27 11.12 -4.27 -6.77
CA PHE A 27 11.29 -3.24 -5.75
C PHE A 27 12.13 -3.75 -4.60
N THR A 28 12.94 -2.86 -4.04
CA THR A 28 13.61 -3.10 -2.77
C THR A 28 12.80 -2.42 -1.68
N VAL A 29 12.31 -3.19 -0.72
CA VAL A 29 11.58 -2.63 0.43
C VAL A 29 12.60 -2.04 1.39
N VAL A 30 12.50 -0.74 1.64
CA VAL A 30 13.43 0.01 2.48
C VAL A 30 12.92 0.09 3.92
N SER A 31 11.62 0.29 4.09
CA SER A 31 11.02 0.47 5.40
C SER A 31 9.54 0.12 5.36
N ARG A 32 9.00 -0.30 6.49
CA ARG A 32 7.56 -0.57 6.66
C ARG A 32 7.05 0.21 7.85
N ASN A 33 5.80 0.65 7.75
CA ASN A 33 5.15 1.40 8.82
C ASN A 33 5.98 2.59 9.28
N GLN A 34 6.46 3.34 8.31
CA GLN A 34 7.30 4.50 8.55
C GLN A 34 6.43 5.65 9.06
N ARG A 35 6.74 6.14 10.25
CA ARG A 35 5.94 7.19 10.90
C ARG A 35 6.78 8.44 11.12
N ASN A 36 6.15 9.59 10.86
CA ASN A 36 6.69 10.88 11.27
C ASN A 36 5.52 11.80 11.64
N ARG A 37 5.80 13.08 11.91
CA ARG A 37 4.75 14.00 12.37
C ARG A 37 3.61 14.23 11.37
N TYR A 38 3.82 13.87 10.10
CA TYR A 38 2.79 14.05 9.07
C TYR A 38 1.92 12.82 8.86
N GLY A 39 2.26 11.71 9.49
CA GLY A 39 1.48 10.49 9.41
C GLY A 39 2.34 9.26 9.21
N GLU A 40 1.71 8.20 8.76
CA GLU A 40 2.34 6.89 8.54
C GLU A 40 2.28 6.51 7.07
N VAL A 41 3.38 5.94 6.57
CA VAL A 41 3.46 5.36 5.24
C VAL A 41 3.64 3.85 5.40
N ASP A 42 2.77 3.07 4.79
CA ASP A 42 2.76 1.63 4.98
C ASP A 42 4.03 0.95 4.49
N ILE A 43 4.49 1.30 3.29
CA ILE A 43 5.68 0.73 2.70
C ILE A 43 6.48 1.85 2.03
N VAL A 44 7.78 1.88 2.30
CA VAL A 44 8.74 2.71 1.55
C VAL A 44 9.61 1.75 0.76
N CYS A 45 9.62 1.88 -0.55
CA CYS A 45 10.44 1.03 -1.40
C CYS A 45 11.13 1.85 -2.49
N ARG A 46 12.03 1.20 -3.21
CA ARG A 46 12.88 1.87 -4.18
C ARG A 46 13.05 0.99 -5.41
N LYS A 47 12.99 1.61 -6.58
CA LYS A 47 13.22 0.92 -7.85
C LYS A 47 13.75 1.92 -8.88
N ASP A 48 14.81 1.53 -9.58
CA ASP A 48 15.38 2.33 -10.68
C ASP A 48 15.70 3.78 -10.27
N GLY A 49 16.25 3.96 -9.07
CA GLY A 49 16.67 5.28 -8.59
C GLY A 49 15.53 6.18 -8.13
N ARG A 50 14.35 5.63 -7.92
CA ARG A 50 13.18 6.37 -7.47
C ARG A 50 12.59 5.75 -6.21
N TYR A 51 12.22 6.59 -5.26
CA TYR A 51 11.52 6.15 -4.05
C TYR A 51 10.01 6.09 -4.31
N HIS A 52 9.39 5.08 -3.74
CA HIS A 52 7.94 4.88 -3.82
C HIS A 52 7.40 4.81 -2.41
N PHE A 53 6.46 5.69 -2.08
CA PHE A 53 5.77 5.70 -0.80
C PHE A 53 4.39 5.13 -1.03
N VAL A 54 4.14 3.97 -0.45
CA VAL A 54 3.00 3.14 -0.81
C VAL A 54 1.99 3.07 0.32
N GLU A 55 0.74 3.38 -0.01
CA GLU A 55 -0.40 3.14 0.86
C GLU A 55 -1.03 1.82 0.48
N VAL A 56 -1.29 0.97 1.46
CA VAL A 56 -1.94 -0.32 1.24
C VAL A 56 -3.37 -0.26 1.75
N LYS A 57 -4.32 -0.59 0.88
CA LYS A 57 -5.73 -0.71 1.25
C LYS A 57 -6.14 -2.15 1.11
N SER A 58 -6.59 -2.74 2.19
CA SER A 58 -6.93 -4.17 2.23
C SER A 58 -8.37 -4.37 2.64
N THR A 59 -8.99 -5.38 2.05
CA THR A 59 -10.29 -5.87 2.46
C THR A 59 -10.33 -7.38 2.31
N ALA A 60 -11.35 -8.01 2.86
CA ALA A 60 -11.52 -9.45 2.77
C ALA A 60 -12.96 -9.77 2.35
N PHE A 61 -13.10 -10.80 1.51
CA PHE A 61 -14.39 -11.36 1.13
C PHE A 61 -14.35 -12.85 1.39
N THR A 62 -15.45 -13.39 1.89
CA THR A 62 -15.53 -14.82 2.22
C THR A 62 -16.00 -15.70 1.06
N SER A 63 -16.53 -15.09 0.00
CA SER A 63 -16.88 -15.80 -1.22
C SER A 63 -15.74 -15.77 -2.22
N SER A 64 -15.80 -16.56 -3.28
CA SER A 64 -14.83 -16.48 -4.36
C SER A 64 -14.81 -15.05 -4.92
N PHE A 65 -13.70 -14.67 -5.54
CA PHE A 65 -13.58 -13.35 -6.13
C PHE A 65 -14.67 -13.16 -7.17
N SER A 66 -15.58 -12.24 -6.86
CA SER A 66 -16.82 -12.05 -7.56
C SER A 66 -16.82 -10.69 -8.24
N ARG A 67 -17.99 -10.33 -8.77
CA ARG A 67 -18.22 -9.01 -9.33
C ARG A 67 -17.92 -7.89 -8.31
N GLU A 68 -18.23 -8.11 -7.04
CA GLU A 68 -17.98 -7.11 -5.98
C GLU A 68 -16.50 -6.80 -5.85
N THR A 69 -15.62 -7.80 -5.92
CA THR A 69 -14.19 -7.57 -5.79
C THR A 69 -13.62 -6.81 -6.99
N SER A 70 -14.19 -7.00 -8.18
CA SER A 70 -13.75 -6.30 -9.39
C SER A 70 -14.11 -4.82 -9.38
N PHE A 71 -15.06 -4.42 -8.53
CA PHE A 71 -15.44 -3.01 -8.38
C PHE A 71 -14.71 -2.31 -7.24
N PHE A 72 -13.85 -3.01 -6.52
CA PHE A 72 -13.06 -2.37 -5.47
C PHE A 72 -12.08 -1.38 -6.09
N ARG A 73 -12.21 -0.12 -5.72
CA ARG A 73 -11.40 0.98 -6.24
C ARG A 73 -10.77 1.74 -5.06
N PRO A 74 -9.59 1.34 -4.62
CA PRO A 74 -8.97 1.96 -3.46
C PRO A 74 -8.67 3.44 -3.66
N GLU A 75 -8.39 3.86 -4.89
CA GLU A 75 -8.11 5.25 -5.20
C GLU A 75 -9.29 6.16 -4.89
N GLU A 76 -10.51 5.62 -4.86
CA GLU A 76 -11.72 6.37 -4.52
C GLU A 76 -11.86 6.60 -3.02
N HIS A 77 -11.12 5.82 -2.21
CA HIS A 77 -11.17 5.89 -0.74
C HIS A 77 -10.02 6.67 -0.14
N VAL A 78 -9.10 7.17 -0.96
CA VAL A 78 -7.95 7.94 -0.49
C VAL A 78 -8.23 9.42 -0.72
N THR A 79 -8.26 10.19 0.37
CA THR A 79 -8.58 11.61 0.30
C THR A 79 -7.38 12.44 -0.14
N ARG A 80 -7.65 13.66 -0.62
CA ARG A 80 -6.59 14.63 -0.92
C ARG A 80 -5.74 14.94 0.31
N GLU A 81 -6.38 15.02 1.46
CA GLU A 81 -5.68 15.27 2.72
C GLU A 81 -4.68 14.15 3.01
N LYS A 82 -5.11 12.90 2.84
CA LYS A 82 -4.23 11.75 3.05
C LYS A 82 -3.04 11.80 2.09
N LEU A 83 -3.29 12.05 0.81
CA LEU A 83 -2.23 12.13 -0.19
C LEU A 83 -1.28 13.29 0.09
N SER A 84 -1.82 14.43 0.49
CA SER A 84 -1.00 15.59 0.86
C SER A 84 -0.10 15.28 2.05
N ASN A 85 -0.64 14.60 3.06
CA ASN A 85 0.15 14.18 4.22
C ASN A 85 1.23 13.17 3.85
N MET A 86 0.92 12.25 2.94
CA MET A 86 1.90 11.28 2.44
C MET A 86 3.04 11.99 1.69
N GLU A 87 2.71 13.00 0.90
CA GLU A 87 3.71 13.80 0.19
C GLU A 87 4.64 14.51 1.18
N ARG A 88 4.08 15.11 2.22
CA ARG A 88 4.87 15.76 3.29
C ARG A 88 5.73 14.75 4.03
N SER A 89 5.17 13.57 4.32
CA SER A 89 5.90 12.49 4.97
C SER A 89 7.08 12.03 4.12
N ALA A 90 6.86 11.92 2.81
CA ALA A 90 7.90 11.52 1.87
C ALA A 90 9.03 12.54 1.82
N LEU A 91 8.70 13.81 1.72
CA LEU A 91 9.70 14.89 1.70
C LEU A 91 10.52 14.91 2.99
N ALA A 92 9.85 14.78 4.14
CA ALA A 92 10.54 14.74 5.44
C ALA A 92 11.46 13.52 5.54
N TYR A 93 11.00 12.36 5.10
CA TYR A 93 11.79 11.14 5.11
C TYR A 93 13.05 11.28 4.26
N LEU A 94 12.91 11.75 3.03
CA LEU A 94 14.06 11.94 2.14
C LEU A 94 15.05 12.98 2.66
N SER A 95 14.53 14.06 3.23
CA SER A 95 15.35 15.09 3.83
C SER A 95 16.17 14.55 5.00
N GLU A 96 15.56 13.79 5.90
CA GLU A 96 16.25 13.17 7.03
C GLU A 96 17.34 12.20 6.60
N LYS A 97 17.10 11.48 5.51
CA LYS A 97 18.07 10.52 4.97
C LYS A 97 19.16 11.19 4.13
N GLY A 98 19.02 12.49 3.86
CA GLY A 98 19.96 13.19 2.98
C GLY A 98 19.92 12.70 1.54
N VAL A 99 18.78 12.22 1.10
CA VAL A 99 18.60 11.65 -0.23
C VAL A 99 17.98 12.68 -1.15
N ASN A 100 18.57 12.85 -2.33
CA ASN A 100 18.06 13.75 -3.36
C ASN A 100 17.65 12.95 -4.59
N GLU A 101 16.67 12.07 -4.41
CA GLU A 101 16.11 11.27 -5.49
C GLU A 101 14.64 11.65 -5.70
N ASP A 102 14.14 11.37 -6.90
CA ASP A 102 12.72 11.54 -7.18
C ASP A 102 11.90 10.53 -6.38
N PHE A 103 10.66 10.88 -6.15
CA PHE A 103 9.73 9.98 -5.48
C PHE A 103 8.35 10.07 -6.11
N GLN A 104 7.55 9.06 -5.81
CA GLN A 104 6.14 9.05 -6.17
C GLN A 104 5.34 8.36 -5.07
N ILE A 105 4.03 8.59 -5.09
CA ILE A 105 3.11 7.97 -4.15
C ILE A 105 2.29 6.96 -4.93
N ASP A 106 2.23 5.73 -4.44
CA ASP A 106 1.51 4.64 -5.06
C ASP A 106 0.48 4.06 -4.10
N LEU A 107 -0.50 3.37 -4.65
CA LEU A 107 -1.49 2.62 -3.90
C LEU A 107 -1.41 1.15 -4.28
N VAL A 108 -1.52 0.28 -3.29
CA VAL A 108 -1.70 -1.16 -3.52
C VAL A 108 -2.99 -1.57 -2.85
N ALA A 109 -3.89 -2.12 -3.64
CA ALA A 109 -5.16 -2.66 -3.14
C ALA A 109 -5.05 -4.17 -3.04
N VAL A 110 -5.39 -4.72 -1.88
CA VAL A 110 -5.34 -6.15 -1.63
C VAL A 110 -6.72 -6.63 -1.22
N VAL A 111 -7.24 -7.61 -1.95
CA VAL A 111 -8.50 -8.27 -1.60
C VAL A 111 -8.17 -9.70 -1.23
N LEU A 112 -8.45 -10.05 0.02
CA LEU A 112 -8.14 -11.36 0.58
C LEU A 112 -9.37 -12.25 0.58
N ASN A 113 -9.16 -13.52 0.26
CA ASN A 113 -10.18 -14.54 0.50
C ASN A 113 -9.63 -15.49 1.59
N PRO A 114 -10.12 -15.38 2.85
CA PRO A 114 -9.60 -16.19 3.95
C PRO A 114 -9.84 -17.67 3.78
N GLU A 115 -10.90 -18.05 3.05
CA GLU A 115 -11.25 -19.46 2.83
C GLU A 115 -10.26 -20.15 1.89
N THR A 116 -9.96 -19.51 0.75
CA THR A 116 -9.08 -20.08 -0.26
C THR A 116 -7.63 -19.67 -0.08
N LYS A 117 -7.38 -18.67 0.76
CA LYS A 117 -6.07 -18.06 0.97
C LYS A 117 -5.48 -17.45 -0.31
N VAL A 118 -6.36 -17.01 -1.20
CA VAL A 118 -5.99 -16.32 -2.43
C VAL A 118 -6.13 -14.83 -2.23
N ALA A 119 -5.19 -14.06 -2.75
CA ALA A 119 -5.24 -12.61 -2.74
C ALA A 119 -5.27 -12.07 -4.16
N GLN A 120 -6.09 -11.05 -4.39
CA GLN A 120 -6.03 -10.25 -5.62
C GLN A 120 -5.32 -8.95 -5.27
N VAL A 121 -4.41 -8.52 -6.13
CA VAL A 121 -3.64 -7.29 -5.92
C VAL A 121 -3.81 -6.38 -7.12
N ARG A 122 -4.12 -5.11 -6.84
CA ARG A 122 -4.12 -4.05 -7.86
C ARG A 122 -3.10 -3.00 -7.45
N TYR A 123 -2.26 -2.63 -8.40
CA TYR A 123 -1.22 -1.63 -8.17
C TYR A 123 -1.55 -0.38 -8.97
N ILE A 124 -1.70 0.74 -8.28
CA ILE A 124 -2.00 2.04 -8.88
C ILE A 124 -0.78 2.94 -8.67
N GLU A 125 -0.06 3.20 -9.75
CA GLU A 125 1.17 3.98 -9.72
C GLU A 125 0.90 5.48 -9.75
N ASN A 126 1.75 6.20 -9.05
CA ASN A 126 1.87 7.64 -9.15
C ASN A 126 0.54 8.35 -8.96
N VAL A 127 -0.05 8.15 -7.78
CA VAL A 127 -1.32 8.80 -7.42
C VAL A 127 -1.07 10.28 -7.21
N ASN A 128 -1.77 11.11 -7.96
CA ASN A 128 -1.55 12.53 -7.95
C ASN A 128 -2.33 13.21 -6.83
N THR A 129 -1.69 14.21 -6.19
CA THR A 129 -2.33 15.00 -5.14
C THR A 129 -3.14 16.17 -5.69
N THR A 130 -2.95 16.52 -6.94
CA THR A 130 -3.67 17.63 -7.59
C THR A 130 -4.88 17.17 -8.36
#